data_9e4ca6dd72d050bfdcb12372c5f071cd
#
_entry.id   9e4ca6dd72d050bfdcb12372c5f071cd
#
_cell.length_a   1.000
_cell.length_b   1.000
_cell.length_c   1.000
_cell.angle_alpha   90.00
_cell.angle_beta   90.00
_cell.angle_gamma   90.00
#
_symmetry.space_group_name_H-M   'P 1'
#
loop_
_entity.id
_entity.type
_entity.pdbx_description
1 polymer ?
#
loop_
_entity_poly.entity_id
_entity_poly.type
_entity_poly.pdbx_seq_one_letter_code
_entity_poly.pdbx_strand_id
1 'polypeptide(L)'
;IFDKEISEIESLLAKQDIINLAKYLAKIYGFFCPAQYDNQLNVDAHRTITAVEIDQQLHENGDSLENFDIFCTFGTGGTSGGLSKYISGKYGKKSVYVIFPPTNQDVAGIRTKANADGLTLYDPEIYAAQQEMDWEQAKLLLKFFVEKGHDMGESSALELYAALQKASSEGGG
;
A
#
# COMPACT_ATOMS: atom_id res chain seq x y z
N ILE A 1 1.23 -26.65 29.69
CA ILE A 1 0.52 -25.71 28.79
C ILE A 1 1.35 -24.44 28.68
N PHE A 2 1.73 -23.81 29.80
CA PHE A 2 2.50 -22.54 29.81
C PHE A 2 3.86 -22.62 29.08
N ASP A 3 4.62 -23.70 29.25
CA ASP A 3 5.93 -23.83 28.63
C ASP A 3 5.87 -23.85 27.10
N LYS A 4 4.82 -24.44 26.52
CA LYS A 4 4.63 -24.47 25.07
C LYS A 4 4.23 -23.09 24.51
N GLU A 5 3.41 -22.37 25.25
CA GLU A 5 2.96 -21.01 24.89
C GLU A 5 4.15 -20.04 24.93
N ILE A 6 4.99 -20.11 25.95
CA ILE A 6 6.23 -19.32 26.10
C ILE A 6 7.18 -19.61 24.94
N SER A 7 7.43 -20.89 24.64
CA SER A 7 8.33 -21.30 23.55
C SER A 7 7.87 -20.78 22.19
N GLU A 8 6.56 -20.76 21.91
CA GLU A 8 6.02 -20.22 20.67
C GLU A 8 6.18 -18.69 20.59
N ILE A 9 5.92 -17.97 21.68
CA ILE A 9 6.15 -16.53 21.78
C ILE A 9 7.62 -16.18 21.53
N GLU A 10 8.54 -16.88 22.19
CA GLU A 10 9.99 -16.70 22.04
C GLU A 10 10.44 -16.97 20.60
N SER A 11 9.90 -18.03 19.97
CA SER A 11 10.19 -18.36 18.57
C SER A 11 9.75 -17.26 17.61
N LEU A 12 8.53 -16.70 17.78
CA LEU A 12 8.02 -15.63 16.95
C LEU A 12 8.77 -14.31 17.15
N LEU A 13 9.15 -14.00 18.39
CA LEU A 13 10.01 -12.84 18.70
C LEU A 13 11.40 -12.97 18.08
N ALA A 14 12.02 -14.13 18.18
CA ALA A 14 13.34 -14.37 17.59
C ALA A 14 13.34 -14.25 16.05
N LYS A 15 12.23 -14.56 15.41
CA LYS A 15 12.00 -14.39 13.96
C LYS A 15 11.56 -12.98 13.58
N GLN A 16 11.31 -12.11 14.55
CA GLN A 16 10.68 -10.79 14.35
C GLN A 16 9.33 -10.86 13.62
N ASP A 17 8.62 -11.97 13.76
CA ASP A 17 7.31 -12.20 13.13
C ASP A 17 6.17 -11.62 13.98
N ILE A 18 6.12 -10.31 14.01
CA ILE A 18 5.18 -9.56 14.85
C ILE A 18 3.72 -9.78 14.41
N ILE A 19 3.48 -10.05 13.13
CA ILE A 19 2.12 -10.32 12.60
C ILE A 19 1.57 -11.61 13.20
N ASN A 20 2.33 -12.70 13.11
CA ASN A 20 1.91 -13.97 13.67
C ASN A 20 1.96 -13.97 15.20
N LEU A 21 2.86 -13.22 15.81
CA LEU A 21 2.86 -13.03 17.27
C LEU A 21 1.56 -12.36 17.74
N ALA A 22 1.13 -11.29 17.11
CA ALA A 22 -0.13 -10.60 17.46
C ALA A 22 -1.34 -11.53 17.33
N LYS A 23 -1.43 -12.32 16.25
CA LYS A 23 -2.48 -13.32 16.05
C LYS A 23 -2.44 -14.42 17.12
N TYR A 24 -1.24 -14.90 17.45
CA TYR A 24 -1.08 -15.93 18.47
C TYR A 24 -1.50 -15.42 19.85
N LEU A 25 -1.05 -14.23 20.26
CA LEU A 25 -1.46 -13.62 21.53
C LEU A 25 -2.97 -13.37 21.59
N ALA A 26 -3.57 -12.89 20.51
CA ALA A 26 -5.01 -12.72 20.44
C ALA A 26 -5.77 -14.03 20.66
N LYS A 27 -5.27 -15.12 20.06
CA LYS A 27 -5.86 -16.45 20.20
C LYS A 27 -5.78 -16.99 21.62
N ILE A 28 -4.62 -16.88 22.29
CA ILE A 28 -4.43 -17.47 23.63
C ILE A 28 -5.08 -16.63 24.73
N TYR A 29 -5.14 -15.32 24.57
CA TYR A 29 -5.73 -14.41 25.58
C TYR A 29 -7.16 -13.97 25.26
N GLY A 30 -7.71 -14.37 24.11
CA GLY A 30 -9.07 -13.99 23.71
C GLY A 30 -9.20 -12.52 23.30
N PHE A 31 -8.13 -11.87 22.85
CA PHE A 31 -8.15 -10.50 22.39
C PHE A 31 -8.63 -10.39 20.93
N PHE A 32 -9.26 -9.28 20.60
CA PHE A 32 -9.57 -8.97 19.22
C PHE A 32 -8.30 -8.59 18.46
N CYS A 33 -8.05 -9.26 17.32
CA CYS A 33 -6.99 -8.93 16.39
C CYS A 33 -7.59 -8.53 15.04
N PRO A 34 -7.46 -7.27 14.59
CA PRO A 34 -8.01 -6.83 13.30
C PRO A 34 -7.35 -7.52 12.10
N ALA A 35 -6.14 -8.08 12.27
CA ALA A 35 -5.39 -8.84 11.26
C ALA A 35 -5.31 -8.12 9.90
N GLN A 36 -4.91 -6.85 9.90
CA GLN A 36 -4.95 -5.96 8.73
C GLN A 36 -4.25 -6.49 7.47
N TYR A 37 -3.35 -7.45 7.60
CA TYR A 37 -2.63 -8.07 6.48
C TYR A 37 -3.40 -9.22 5.81
N ASP A 38 -4.43 -9.76 6.49
CA ASP A 38 -5.18 -10.91 6.01
C ASP A 38 -6.69 -10.65 5.94
N ASN A 39 -7.16 -9.63 6.64
CA ASN A 39 -8.58 -9.33 6.74
C ASN A 39 -9.07 -8.60 5.49
N GLN A 40 -9.91 -9.25 4.68
CA GLN A 40 -10.49 -8.68 3.47
C GLN A 40 -11.28 -7.38 3.74
N LEU A 41 -11.80 -7.17 4.94
CA LEU A 41 -12.48 -5.93 5.33
C LEU A 41 -11.56 -4.70 5.19
N ASN A 42 -10.25 -4.86 5.26
CA ASN A 42 -9.30 -3.79 4.98
C ASN A 42 -9.42 -3.30 3.52
N VAL A 43 -9.46 -4.21 2.56
CA VAL A 43 -9.68 -3.90 1.14
C VAL A 43 -11.10 -3.37 0.90
N ASP A 44 -12.11 -4.01 1.53
CA ASP A 44 -13.50 -3.63 1.33
C ASP A 44 -13.81 -2.23 1.88
N ALA A 45 -13.22 -1.81 2.98
CA ALA A 45 -13.35 -0.45 3.50
C ALA A 45 -12.84 0.58 2.49
N HIS A 46 -11.68 0.35 1.89
CA HIS A 46 -11.17 1.25 0.87
C HIS A 46 -11.98 1.20 -0.42
N ARG A 47 -12.52 0.03 -0.79
CA ARG A 47 -13.38 -0.12 -1.97
C ARG A 47 -14.73 0.59 -1.82
N THR A 48 -15.36 0.49 -0.63
CA THR A 48 -16.74 0.95 -0.41
C THR A 48 -16.82 2.35 0.21
N ILE A 49 -15.74 2.84 0.78
CA ILE A 49 -15.70 4.16 1.41
C ILE A 49 -14.70 5.04 0.66
N THR A 50 -13.40 4.78 0.78
CA THR A 50 -12.34 5.67 0.27
C THR A 50 -12.46 5.92 -1.24
N ALA A 51 -12.60 4.85 -2.03
CA ALA A 51 -12.71 4.98 -3.49
C ALA A 51 -14.00 5.70 -3.91
N VAL A 52 -15.10 5.43 -3.21
CA VAL A 52 -16.40 6.10 -3.46
C VAL A 52 -16.29 7.59 -3.15
N GLU A 53 -15.68 7.95 -2.03
CA GLU A 53 -15.48 9.34 -1.61
C GLU A 53 -14.62 10.12 -2.61
N ILE A 54 -13.47 9.54 -3.01
CA ILE A 54 -12.59 10.15 -4.02
C ILE A 54 -13.36 10.38 -5.32
N ASP A 55 -14.05 9.38 -5.80
CA ASP A 55 -14.80 9.46 -7.06
C ASP A 55 -15.93 10.48 -7.01
N GLN A 56 -16.66 10.55 -5.87
CA GLN A 56 -17.67 11.56 -5.65
C GLN A 56 -17.07 12.96 -5.66
N GLN A 57 -15.98 13.20 -4.96
CA GLN A 57 -15.30 14.50 -4.92
C GLN A 57 -14.79 14.92 -6.30
N LEU A 58 -14.31 13.99 -7.12
CA LEU A 58 -13.94 14.26 -8.51
C LEU A 58 -15.16 14.66 -9.36
N HIS A 59 -16.29 13.94 -9.23
CA HIS A 59 -17.52 14.28 -9.95
C HIS A 59 -18.05 15.67 -9.56
N GLU A 60 -17.99 16.06 -8.30
CA GLU A 60 -18.35 17.41 -7.84
C GLU A 60 -17.49 18.50 -8.48
N ASN A 61 -16.28 18.16 -8.90
CA ASN A 61 -15.37 19.05 -9.63
C ASN A 61 -15.41 18.88 -11.16
N GLY A 62 -16.37 18.12 -11.68
CA GLY A 62 -16.56 17.92 -13.12
C GLY A 62 -15.62 16.90 -13.75
N ASP A 63 -15.00 16.04 -12.95
CA ASP A 63 -14.09 15.00 -13.40
C ASP A 63 -14.55 13.60 -12.94
N SER A 64 -13.79 12.55 -13.23
CA SER A 64 -14.10 11.18 -12.89
C SER A 64 -12.83 10.39 -12.59
N LEU A 65 -12.90 9.50 -11.63
CA LEU A 65 -11.77 8.66 -11.24
C LEU A 65 -11.23 7.78 -12.40
N GLU A 66 -12.05 7.53 -13.42
CA GLU A 66 -11.62 6.83 -14.63
C GLU A 66 -10.55 7.59 -15.44
N ASN A 67 -10.44 8.92 -15.28
CA ASN A 67 -9.50 9.76 -16.01
C ASN A 67 -8.12 9.84 -15.36
N PHE A 68 -7.93 9.19 -14.21
CA PHE A 68 -6.72 9.25 -13.42
C PHE A 68 -5.97 7.93 -13.36
N ASP A 69 -4.66 8.03 -13.37
CA ASP A 69 -3.75 7.00 -12.90
C ASP A 69 -3.48 7.23 -11.41
N ILE A 70 -3.59 6.17 -10.63
CA ILE A 70 -3.45 6.21 -9.18
C ILE A 70 -2.15 5.51 -8.79
N PHE A 71 -1.30 6.19 -8.04
CA PHE A 71 -0.05 5.63 -7.54
C PHE A 71 -0.19 5.35 -6.05
N CYS A 72 0.04 4.12 -5.65
CA CYS A 72 -0.05 3.68 -4.27
C CYS A 72 1.19 2.90 -3.87
N THR A 73 1.83 3.26 -2.77
CA THR A 73 2.81 2.38 -2.12
C THR A 73 2.12 1.19 -1.47
N PHE A 74 2.84 0.07 -1.34
CA PHE A 74 2.28 -1.17 -0.79
C PHE A 74 2.70 -1.39 0.67
N GLY A 75 1.76 -1.26 1.59
CA GLY A 75 1.91 -1.66 2.99
C GLY A 75 1.19 -2.98 3.27
N THR A 76 -0.12 -2.92 3.46
CA THR A 76 -1.00 -4.09 3.65
C THR A 76 -1.70 -4.53 2.37
N GLY A 77 -1.78 -3.67 1.37
CA GLY A 77 -2.57 -3.88 0.16
C GLY A 77 -4.02 -3.42 0.27
N GLY A 78 -4.44 -2.90 1.41
CA GLY A 78 -5.83 -2.44 1.62
C GLY A 78 -6.24 -1.33 0.66
N THR A 79 -5.51 -0.23 0.65
CA THR A 79 -5.80 0.95 -0.18
C THR A 79 -5.69 0.63 -1.66
N SER A 80 -4.55 0.10 -2.09
CA SER A 80 -4.31 -0.22 -3.51
C SER A 80 -5.31 -1.26 -4.03
N GLY A 81 -5.58 -2.31 -3.25
CA GLY A 81 -6.56 -3.35 -3.59
C GLY A 81 -7.99 -2.81 -3.65
N GLY A 82 -8.38 -1.96 -2.69
CA GLY A 82 -9.70 -1.34 -2.65
C GLY A 82 -9.97 -0.44 -3.85
N LEU A 83 -9.04 0.48 -4.15
CA LEU A 83 -9.11 1.36 -5.32
C LEU A 83 -9.14 0.57 -6.63
N SER A 84 -8.26 -0.42 -6.78
CA SER A 84 -8.23 -1.28 -7.98
C SER A 84 -9.56 -2.00 -8.22
N LYS A 85 -10.12 -2.61 -7.17
CA LYS A 85 -11.40 -3.33 -7.28
C LYS A 85 -12.58 -2.39 -7.57
N TYR A 86 -12.57 -1.18 -7.01
CA TYR A 86 -13.60 -0.19 -7.30
C TYR A 86 -13.53 0.29 -8.75
N ILE A 87 -12.34 0.72 -9.20
CA ILE A 87 -12.14 1.27 -10.54
C ILE A 87 -12.44 0.20 -11.61
N SER A 88 -11.92 -1.01 -11.44
CA SER A 88 -12.17 -2.08 -12.39
C SER A 88 -13.64 -2.49 -12.43
N GLY A 89 -14.32 -2.52 -11.28
CA GLY A 89 -15.74 -2.87 -11.19
C GLY A 89 -16.66 -1.81 -11.77
N LYS A 90 -16.33 -0.53 -11.61
CA LYS A 90 -17.16 0.59 -12.08
C LYS A 90 -16.85 1.00 -13.51
N TYR A 91 -15.58 1.03 -13.90
CA TYR A 91 -15.10 1.59 -15.16
C TYR A 91 -14.48 0.56 -16.11
N GLY A 92 -14.34 -0.69 -15.69
CA GLY A 92 -13.80 -1.77 -16.53
C GLY A 92 -12.30 -1.64 -16.87
N LYS A 93 -11.55 -0.81 -16.13
CA LYS A 93 -10.13 -0.56 -16.41
C LYS A 93 -9.23 -0.78 -15.19
N LYS A 94 -7.95 -0.99 -15.44
CA LYS A 94 -6.90 -0.99 -14.42
C LYS A 94 -6.13 0.32 -14.51
N SER A 95 -6.11 1.11 -13.45
CA SER A 95 -5.39 2.39 -13.39
C SER A 95 -4.64 2.61 -12.08
N VAL A 96 -4.52 1.57 -11.25
CA VAL A 96 -3.72 1.64 -10.02
C VAL A 96 -2.35 1.05 -10.27
N TYR A 97 -1.32 1.85 -10.04
CA TYR A 97 0.09 1.51 -10.10
C TYR A 97 0.59 1.29 -8.68
N VAL A 98 1.11 0.11 -8.40
CA VAL A 98 1.65 -0.22 -7.07
C VAL A 98 3.15 0.00 -7.06
N ILE A 99 3.60 0.77 -6.07
CA ILE A 99 4.97 1.23 -5.97
C ILE A 99 5.66 0.54 -4.79
N PHE A 100 6.84 0.00 -5.06
CA PHE A 100 7.72 -0.65 -4.11
C PHE A 100 9.08 0.04 -4.07
N PRO A 101 9.75 0.11 -2.92
CA PRO A 101 11.18 0.37 -2.90
C PRO A 101 11.94 -0.89 -3.35
N PRO A 102 13.17 -0.76 -3.89
CA PRO A 102 14.07 -1.88 -4.13
C PRO A 102 14.36 -2.66 -2.86
N THR A 103 14.71 -3.94 -2.99
CA THR A 103 14.90 -4.85 -1.84
C THR A 103 15.97 -4.40 -0.84
N ASN A 104 16.95 -3.62 -1.29
CA ASN A 104 18.03 -3.07 -0.48
C ASN A 104 17.74 -1.68 0.13
N GLN A 105 16.54 -1.16 -0.06
CA GLN A 105 16.10 0.13 0.48
C GLN A 105 14.92 -0.07 1.42
N ASP A 106 14.94 0.64 2.56
CA ASP A 106 13.88 0.59 3.56
C ASP A 106 13.14 1.94 3.58
N VAL A 107 11.82 1.87 3.45
CA VAL A 107 10.91 3.02 3.57
C VAL A 107 9.87 2.68 4.62
N ALA A 108 9.74 3.52 5.63
CA ALA A 108 8.89 3.25 6.79
C ALA A 108 7.44 2.90 6.40
N GLY A 109 6.99 1.73 6.84
CA GLY A 109 5.63 1.24 6.60
C GLY A 109 5.36 0.68 5.21
N ILE A 110 6.34 0.69 4.30
CA ILE A 110 6.20 0.18 2.93
C ILE A 110 6.99 -1.12 2.77
N ARG A 111 6.40 -2.07 2.09
CA ARG A 111 7.05 -3.36 1.79
C ARG A 111 7.79 -3.30 0.47
N THR A 112 8.86 -4.08 0.37
CA THR A 112 9.45 -4.42 -0.93
C THR A 112 8.54 -5.41 -1.65
N LYS A 113 8.67 -5.54 -2.95
CA LYS A 113 7.89 -6.50 -3.74
C LYS A 113 8.08 -7.93 -3.23
N ALA A 114 9.31 -8.33 -2.92
CA ALA A 114 9.60 -9.65 -2.37
C ALA A 114 8.87 -9.93 -1.04
N ASN A 115 8.66 -8.89 -0.21
CA ASN A 115 7.95 -9.00 1.07
C ASN A 115 6.41 -8.87 0.90
N ALA A 116 5.93 -8.43 -0.25
CA ALA A 116 4.51 -8.43 -0.60
C ALA A 116 4.05 -9.78 -1.15
N ASP A 117 4.93 -10.48 -1.86
CA ASP A 117 4.65 -11.81 -2.41
C ASP A 117 4.28 -12.77 -1.28
N GLY A 118 3.15 -13.44 -1.41
CA GLY A 118 2.61 -14.35 -0.40
C GLY A 118 1.72 -13.71 0.68
N LEU A 119 1.54 -12.39 0.69
CA LEU A 119 0.53 -11.76 1.55
C LEU A 119 -0.87 -11.99 1.00
N THR A 120 -1.82 -12.28 1.89
CA THR A 120 -3.20 -12.63 1.55
C THR A 120 -3.92 -11.56 0.72
N LEU A 121 -3.63 -10.28 0.97
CA LEU A 121 -4.29 -9.15 0.30
C LEU A 121 -3.54 -8.68 -0.94
N TYR A 122 -2.40 -9.29 -1.29
CA TYR A 122 -1.65 -8.95 -2.48
C TYR A 122 -2.09 -9.80 -3.67
N ASP A 123 -2.70 -9.15 -4.64
CA ASP A 123 -3.09 -9.76 -5.91
C ASP A 123 -2.49 -8.92 -7.06
N PRO A 124 -1.38 -9.35 -7.67
CA PRO A 124 -0.70 -8.58 -8.71
C PRO A 124 -1.56 -8.36 -9.97
N GLU A 125 -2.55 -9.23 -10.21
CA GLU A 125 -3.35 -9.20 -11.42
C GLU A 125 -4.38 -8.06 -11.46
N ILE A 126 -4.71 -7.47 -10.31
CA ILE A 126 -5.70 -6.37 -10.28
C ILE A 126 -5.10 -5.00 -10.61
N TYR A 127 -3.78 -4.87 -10.63
CA TYR A 127 -3.09 -3.60 -10.82
C TYR A 127 -2.80 -3.31 -12.30
N ALA A 128 -2.68 -2.03 -12.66
CA ALA A 128 -2.23 -1.60 -13.98
C ALA A 128 -0.75 -1.95 -14.21
N ALA A 129 0.07 -1.70 -13.19
CA ALA A 129 1.47 -2.09 -13.15
C ALA A 129 1.99 -2.16 -11.72
N GLN A 130 3.14 -2.80 -11.57
CA GLN A 130 3.92 -2.87 -10.35
C GLN A 130 5.31 -2.32 -10.67
N GLN A 131 5.77 -1.34 -9.91
CA GLN A 131 7.00 -0.62 -10.19
C GLN A 131 7.88 -0.54 -8.95
N GLU A 132 9.17 -0.78 -9.12
CA GLU A 132 10.16 -0.46 -8.10
C GLU A 132 10.72 0.94 -8.39
N MET A 133 10.72 1.80 -7.37
CA MET A 133 11.19 3.18 -7.44
C MET A 133 12.32 3.41 -6.46
N ASP A 134 13.40 4.02 -6.95
CA ASP A 134 14.58 4.34 -6.15
C ASP A 134 14.23 5.36 -5.07
N TRP A 135 14.28 4.91 -3.80
CA TRP A 135 14.02 5.75 -2.65
C TRP A 135 15.02 6.91 -2.50
N GLU A 136 16.27 6.70 -2.86
CA GLU A 136 17.29 7.77 -2.76
C GLU A 136 16.97 8.94 -3.71
N GLN A 137 16.36 8.66 -4.85
CA GLN A 137 15.88 9.72 -5.77
C GLN A 137 14.60 10.37 -5.23
N ALA A 138 13.67 9.59 -4.68
CA ALA A 138 12.45 10.13 -4.07
C ALA A 138 12.75 11.02 -2.85
N LYS A 139 13.81 10.73 -2.07
CA LYS A 139 14.28 11.60 -0.97
C LYS A 139 14.69 12.99 -1.43
N LEU A 140 15.27 13.12 -2.62
CA LEU A 140 15.62 14.43 -3.17
C LEU A 140 14.36 15.25 -3.46
N LEU A 141 13.34 14.59 -3.99
CA LEU A 141 12.04 15.18 -4.22
C LEU A 141 11.36 15.58 -2.91
N LEU A 142 11.37 14.69 -1.91
CA LEU A 142 10.86 14.98 -0.56
C LEU A 142 11.50 16.23 0.01
N LYS A 143 12.83 16.30 0.00
CA LYS A 143 13.59 17.46 0.49
C LYS A 143 13.17 18.75 -0.21
N PHE A 144 13.09 18.72 -1.55
CA PHE A 144 12.68 19.88 -2.35
C PHE A 144 11.29 20.40 -1.95
N PHE A 145 10.29 19.50 -1.79
CA PHE A 145 8.94 19.91 -1.42
C PHE A 145 8.84 20.43 0.03
N VAL A 146 9.53 19.79 0.98
CA VAL A 146 9.58 20.25 2.38
C VAL A 146 10.23 21.63 2.47
N GLU A 147 11.32 21.90 1.74
CA GLU A 147 11.96 23.20 1.68
C GLU A 147 11.06 24.30 1.05
N LYS A 148 10.08 23.90 0.24
CA LYS A 148 9.04 24.79 -0.32
C LYS A 148 7.81 24.95 0.59
N GLY A 149 7.81 24.34 1.76
CA GLY A 149 6.73 24.45 2.75
C GLY A 149 5.59 23.45 2.54
N HIS A 150 5.81 22.41 1.73
CA HIS A 150 4.85 21.30 1.58
C HIS A 150 5.19 20.20 2.57
N ASP A 151 4.28 19.90 3.48
CA ASP A 151 4.39 18.76 4.39
C ASP A 151 4.08 17.48 3.63
N MET A 152 5.08 16.61 3.51
CA MET A 152 5.00 15.38 2.72
C MET A 152 5.69 14.23 3.46
N GLY A 153 5.03 13.07 3.52
CA GLY A 153 5.62 11.85 4.05
C GLY A 153 6.50 11.11 3.03
N GLU A 154 7.31 10.18 3.52
CA GLU A 154 8.22 9.36 2.70
C GLU A 154 7.47 8.55 1.63
N SER A 155 6.34 7.93 2.00
CA SER A 155 5.50 7.19 1.06
C SER A 155 4.97 8.06 -0.07
N SER A 156 4.48 9.26 0.27
CA SER A 156 3.95 10.20 -0.72
C SER A 156 5.04 10.69 -1.68
N ALA A 157 6.27 10.86 -1.21
CA ALA A 157 7.40 11.23 -2.06
C ALA A 157 7.73 10.12 -3.07
N LEU A 158 7.67 8.85 -2.65
CA LEU A 158 7.91 7.71 -3.55
C LEU A 158 6.80 7.59 -4.61
N GLU A 159 5.54 7.79 -4.22
CA GLU A 159 4.38 7.82 -5.13
C GLU A 159 4.48 8.96 -6.13
N LEU A 160 4.79 10.17 -5.66
CA LEU A 160 4.97 11.34 -6.52
C LEU A 160 6.14 11.15 -7.50
N TYR A 161 7.25 10.56 -7.04
CA TYR A 161 8.38 10.26 -7.90
C TYR A 161 7.98 9.30 -9.04
N ALA A 162 7.23 8.24 -8.72
CA ALA A 162 6.72 7.32 -9.72
C ALA A 162 5.77 8.00 -10.72
N ALA A 163 4.87 8.86 -10.24
CA ALA A 163 3.96 9.63 -11.09
C ALA A 163 4.70 10.56 -12.05
N LEU A 164 5.72 11.26 -11.57
CA LEU A 164 6.55 12.14 -12.40
C LEU A 164 7.37 11.37 -13.45
N GLN A 165 7.91 10.21 -13.10
CA GLN A 165 8.61 9.34 -14.06
C GLN A 165 7.67 8.89 -15.19
N LYS A 166 6.46 8.46 -14.86
CA LYS A 166 5.46 8.07 -15.86
C LYS A 166 5.08 9.26 -16.76
N ALA A 167 4.74 10.40 -16.17
CA ALA A 167 4.39 11.61 -16.94
C ALA A 167 5.52 12.04 -17.87
N SER A 168 6.78 11.98 -17.43
CA SER A 168 7.95 12.31 -18.26
C SER A 168 8.13 11.34 -19.41
N SER A 169 7.82 10.06 -19.23
CA SER A 169 7.95 9.06 -20.30
C SER A 169 6.85 9.16 -21.36
N GLU A 170 5.67 9.65 -20.99
CA GLU A 170 4.53 9.81 -21.89
C GLU A 170 4.46 11.21 -22.55
N GLY A 171 5.03 12.23 -21.92
CA GLY A 171 5.02 13.61 -22.39
C GLY A 171 6.22 14.02 -23.28
N GLY A 172 7.10 13.10 -23.57
CA GLY A 172 8.31 13.30 -24.40
C GLY A 172 8.05 13.23 -25.91
N GLY A 173 6.96 13.81 -26.38
CA GLY A 173 6.62 13.96 -27.80
C GLY A 173 6.41 15.40 -28.18
#